data_d514307770513508951417ef6e0a9b04
#
_entry.id   d514307770513508951417ef6e0a9b04
#
_cell.length_a   1.000
_cell.length_b   1.000
_cell.length_c   1.000
_cell.angle_alpha   90.00
_cell.angle_beta   90.00
_cell.angle_gamma   90.00
#
_symmetry.space_group_name_H-M   'P 1'
#
loop_
_entity.id
_entity.type
_entity.pdbx_description
1 polymer ?
#
loop_
_entity_poly.entity_id
_entity_poly.type
_entity_poly.pdbx_seq_one_letter_code
_entity_poly.pdbx_strand_id
1 'polypeptide(L)'
;MAWGAAACTGAPDAQPTTNPATTVPSTTPPTVPTIRPAPVPPDWDALRARLDGALSLPADRGFTAAHRLYSPDFDSRTPAAVARVATAEHVRACVDTARASRLPIAARSGGHSYAGYSAPDNGLVVDLRGMAAVRVAPDGIATVQAGARLIEVYRALAAAGRCLPAGTCPSVGIAGLTLGGGIGVLTRKYGLTCDRLTAVRVVTADGALRTAAPDSEPDLFWALRGGGGGNFGIATEFTFRTEPAPRVTTFATAFPAGAAPEVFAAWQEWLPGSPAELWSTVSLSAGRRAHLSGCFIGTPAGLNPLLDAVIARTGAKPTSRQVVERSYLDAMLFYAGCTECSPDSVRRQTFTASSRVLSTPVADPTALAALLDGTSELDLLVDSLGGAVAEVAPADSAFPHRSALATVQVFQSGHNPGAMTAVRDGLAALGVKDGYVNYIDPTMPDWAGAYYGANLPRLATVAARYDPDSVFAFPQAIRA
;
A
#
# COMPACT_ATOMS: atom_id res chain seq x y z
N MET A 1 3.10 -5.97 -57.92
CA MET A 1 1.92 -6.49 -58.60
C MET A 1 0.89 -6.62 -57.50
N ALA A 2 0.10 -5.66 -57.16
CA ALA A 2 -0.99 -5.04 -57.89
C ALA A 2 -2.28 -5.87 -57.81
N TRP A 3 -3.25 -5.25 -57.12
CA TRP A 3 -4.68 -5.15 -57.41
C TRP A 3 -5.58 -6.26 -56.83
N GLY A 4 -6.81 -6.02 -56.30
CA GLY A 4 -7.65 -4.80 -56.37
C GLY A 4 -8.96 -5.00 -55.62
N ALA A 5 -9.59 -3.90 -55.37
CA ALA A 5 -10.87 -3.69 -54.70
C ALA A 5 -12.09 -4.01 -55.60
N ALA A 6 -13.27 -4.13 -54.96
CA ALA A 6 -14.58 -3.57 -55.36
C ALA A 6 -15.68 -4.32 -54.63
N ALA A 7 -16.54 -3.75 -53.83
CA ALA A 7 -17.56 -2.74 -53.97
C ALA A 7 -18.94 -3.28 -54.35
N CYS A 8 -19.92 -3.04 -53.45
CA CYS A 8 -21.31 -2.61 -53.62
C CYS A 8 -22.40 -3.53 -54.18
N THR A 9 -23.47 -3.54 -53.45
CA THR A 9 -24.90 -3.24 -53.65
C THR A 9 -25.79 -4.38 -53.17
N GLY A 10 -26.89 -4.25 -52.53
CA GLY A 10 -27.94 -3.34 -52.39
C GLY A 10 -29.00 -3.91 -51.44
N ALA A 11 -29.77 -3.08 -50.80
CA ALA A 11 -30.94 -3.39 -49.99
C ALA A 11 -32.15 -3.84 -50.87
N PRO A 12 -33.29 -4.35 -50.35
CA PRO A 12 -34.18 -3.52 -49.53
C PRO A 12 -34.95 -4.23 -48.38
N ASP A 13 -35.33 -3.40 -47.42
CA ASP A 13 -36.53 -3.37 -46.59
C ASP A 13 -37.42 -4.60 -46.32
N ALA A 14 -37.51 -4.92 -45.00
CA ALA A 14 -38.76 -5.36 -44.39
C ALA A 14 -38.83 -4.77 -42.98
N GLN A 15 -39.72 -3.82 -42.76
CA GLN A 15 -40.11 -3.30 -41.46
C GLN A 15 -40.93 -4.33 -40.69
N PRO A 16 -40.71 -4.55 -39.39
CA PRO A 16 -41.69 -5.14 -38.51
C PRO A 16 -42.53 -4.03 -37.87
N THR A 17 -43.80 -4.21 -37.96
CA THR A 17 -44.87 -3.41 -37.35
C THR A 17 -44.72 -3.38 -35.82
N THR A 18 -44.57 -2.18 -35.25
CA THR A 18 -44.58 -1.91 -33.82
C THR A 18 -45.98 -1.85 -33.28
N ASN A 19 -46.32 -2.75 -32.34
CA ASN A 19 -47.43 -2.58 -31.43
C ASN A 19 -47.05 -1.54 -30.37
N PRO A 20 -47.93 -0.59 -30.00
CA PRO A 20 -47.63 0.39 -28.97
C PRO A 20 -47.66 -0.27 -27.58
N ALA A 21 -46.48 -0.35 -26.95
CA ALA A 21 -46.40 -0.68 -25.54
C ALA A 21 -46.94 0.48 -24.70
N THR A 22 -47.94 0.22 -23.89
CA THR A 22 -48.51 1.14 -22.90
C THR A 22 -47.43 1.47 -21.86
N THR A 23 -46.86 2.66 -21.92
CA THR A 23 -45.95 3.19 -20.91
C THR A 23 -46.73 3.55 -19.64
N VAL A 24 -46.55 2.78 -18.58
CA VAL A 24 -46.95 3.16 -17.22
C VAL A 24 -45.94 4.25 -16.76
N PRO A 25 -46.42 5.45 -16.36
CA PRO A 25 -45.50 6.46 -15.84
C PRO A 25 -44.90 5.97 -14.49
N SER A 26 -43.60 5.74 -14.48
CA SER A 26 -42.84 5.54 -13.24
C SER A 26 -42.77 6.86 -12.50
N THR A 27 -43.61 7.03 -11.47
CA THR A 27 -43.51 8.16 -10.54
C THR A 27 -42.36 7.90 -9.59
N THR A 28 -41.15 8.35 -9.96
CA THR A 28 -40.05 8.51 -9.02
C THR A 28 -40.47 9.56 -7.98
N PRO A 29 -40.48 9.27 -6.68
CA PRO A 29 -40.81 10.28 -5.68
C PRO A 29 -39.80 11.44 -5.79
N PRO A 30 -40.23 12.69 -5.62
CA PRO A 30 -39.34 13.83 -5.68
C PRO A 30 -38.28 13.69 -4.56
N THR A 31 -37.03 13.61 -4.95
CA THR A 31 -35.88 13.73 -4.01
C THR A 31 -35.96 15.14 -3.41
N VAL A 32 -36.35 15.22 -2.14
CA VAL A 32 -36.28 16.47 -1.38
C VAL A 32 -34.80 16.84 -1.31
N PRO A 33 -34.38 18.01 -1.82
CA PRO A 33 -33.02 18.44 -1.70
C PRO A 33 -32.68 18.57 -0.21
N THR A 34 -31.77 17.73 0.28
CA THR A 34 -31.25 17.87 1.63
C THR A 34 -30.44 19.17 1.66
N ILE A 35 -31.01 20.25 2.20
CA ILE A 35 -30.30 21.52 2.37
C ILE A 35 -29.17 21.25 3.40
N ARG A 36 -27.95 21.07 2.90
CA ARG A 36 -26.77 20.96 3.78
C ARG A 36 -26.53 22.32 4.43
N PRO A 37 -26.37 22.38 5.77
CA PRO A 37 -26.00 23.64 6.46
C PRO A 37 -24.74 24.26 5.85
N ALA A 38 -24.62 25.57 5.86
CA ALA A 38 -23.40 26.25 5.45
C ALA A 38 -22.22 25.80 6.33
N PRO A 39 -20.99 25.67 5.77
CA PRO A 39 -19.82 25.30 6.58
C PRO A 39 -19.55 26.35 7.66
N VAL A 40 -19.28 25.88 8.87
CA VAL A 40 -18.93 26.74 10.00
C VAL A 40 -17.40 26.80 10.06
N PRO A 41 -16.77 27.99 10.22
CA PRO A 41 -15.33 28.07 10.44
C PRO A 41 -14.90 27.18 11.61
N PRO A 42 -13.74 26.50 11.52
CA PRO A 42 -13.29 25.61 12.58
C PRO A 42 -13.00 26.41 13.87
N ASP A 43 -13.59 25.98 14.98
CA ASP A 43 -13.28 26.49 16.31
C ASP A 43 -12.05 25.73 16.85
N TRP A 44 -10.87 26.30 16.60
CA TRP A 44 -9.61 25.69 17.01
C TRP A 44 -9.41 25.65 18.53
N ASP A 45 -9.98 26.59 19.27
CA ASP A 45 -9.87 26.62 20.72
C ASP A 45 -10.74 25.53 21.37
N ALA A 46 -11.95 25.33 20.86
CA ALA A 46 -12.80 24.23 21.28
C ALA A 46 -12.18 22.86 20.93
N LEU A 47 -11.59 22.72 19.72
CA LEU A 47 -10.90 21.49 19.36
C LEU A 47 -9.66 21.28 20.25
N ARG A 48 -8.87 22.31 20.50
CA ARG A 48 -7.68 22.23 21.37
C ARG A 48 -8.04 21.77 22.78
N ALA A 49 -9.14 22.28 23.33
CA ALA A 49 -9.65 21.85 24.64
C ALA A 49 -10.03 20.35 24.64
N ARG A 50 -10.69 19.85 23.56
CA ARG A 50 -11.05 18.43 23.43
C ARG A 50 -9.84 17.50 23.21
N LEU A 51 -8.68 18.05 22.87
CA LEU A 51 -7.43 17.33 22.63
C LEU A 51 -6.41 17.49 23.75
N ASP A 52 -6.80 17.93 24.93
CA ASP A 52 -5.90 18.20 26.07
C ASP A 52 -4.72 19.11 25.70
N GLY A 53 -4.96 20.08 24.81
CA GLY A 53 -3.95 21.01 24.32
C GLY A 53 -3.08 20.51 23.15
N ALA A 54 -3.24 19.28 22.70
CA ALA A 54 -2.39 18.65 21.68
C ALA A 54 -2.76 19.04 20.23
N LEU A 55 -3.03 20.32 19.99
CA LEU A 55 -3.29 20.93 18.69
C LEU A 55 -2.21 21.96 18.36
N SER A 56 -1.58 21.82 17.20
CA SER A 56 -0.60 22.77 16.66
C SER A 56 -1.20 23.54 15.47
N LEU A 57 -1.13 24.86 15.53
CA LEU A 57 -1.53 25.79 14.46
C LEU A 57 -0.31 26.40 13.79
N PRO A 58 -0.41 26.98 12.58
CA PRO A 58 0.72 27.54 11.84
C PRO A 58 1.55 28.58 12.61
N ALA A 59 0.92 29.34 13.51
CA ALA A 59 1.61 30.32 14.35
C ALA A 59 2.32 29.71 15.58
N ASP A 60 2.06 28.45 15.91
CA ASP A 60 2.60 27.82 17.11
C ASP A 60 4.07 27.43 16.91
N ARG A 61 4.87 27.62 17.96
CA ARG A 61 6.26 27.15 17.98
C ARG A 61 6.30 25.63 17.82
N GLY A 62 7.04 25.14 16.82
CA GLY A 62 7.16 23.70 16.54
C GLY A 62 6.19 23.18 15.47
N PHE A 63 5.27 23.98 14.93
CA PHE A 63 4.36 23.57 13.86
C PHE A 63 5.11 22.99 12.65
N THR A 64 6.22 23.62 12.25
CA THR A 64 7.07 23.15 11.15
C THR A 64 7.55 21.70 11.36
N ALA A 65 7.89 21.31 12.58
CA ALA A 65 8.26 19.93 12.89
C ALA A 65 7.02 19.01 12.96
N ALA A 66 5.90 19.55 13.45
CA ALA A 66 4.67 18.79 13.63
C ALA A 66 4.04 18.33 12.31
N HIS A 67 4.08 19.13 11.24
CA HIS A 67 3.45 18.78 9.96
C HIS A 67 4.32 17.94 9.02
N ARG A 68 5.62 17.79 9.25
CA ARG A 68 6.55 17.07 8.36
C ARG A 68 6.15 15.62 8.14
N LEU A 69 6.27 15.19 6.87
CA LEU A 69 6.16 13.80 6.43
C LEU A 69 7.56 13.16 6.32
N TYR A 70 7.59 11.86 5.95
CA TYR A 70 8.87 11.16 5.73
C TYR A 70 9.67 11.77 4.56
N SER A 71 9.02 12.04 3.41
CA SER A 71 9.70 12.72 2.30
C SER A 71 9.75 14.23 2.51
N PRO A 72 10.95 14.85 2.42
CA PRO A 72 11.12 16.29 2.41
C PRO A 72 10.39 17.02 1.27
N ASP A 73 10.03 16.34 0.18
CA ASP A 73 9.30 16.92 -0.97
C ASP A 73 7.96 17.54 -0.56
N PHE A 74 7.42 17.10 0.59
CA PHE A 74 6.16 17.60 1.12
C PHE A 74 6.32 18.62 2.25
N ASP A 75 7.52 19.14 2.51
CA ASP A 75 7.76 20.15 3.57
C ASP A 75 7.11 21.51 3.27
N SER A 76 6.79 21.77 2.01
CA SER A 76 6.04 22.96 1.59
C SER A 76 4.54 22.88 1.82
N ARG A 77 4.01 21.71 2.21
CA ARG A 77 2.58 21.56 2.56
C ARG A 77 2.21 22.42 3.76
N THR A 78 1.06 23.07 3.69
CA THR A 78 0.57 24.00 4.71
C THR A 78 -0.78 23.59 5.27
N PRO A 79 -0.85 22.55 6.11
CA PRO A 79 -2.11 22.20 6.77
C PRO A 79 -2.60 23.32 7.69
N ALA A 80 -3.91 23.45 7.87
CA ALA A 80 -4.51 24.42 8.77
C ALA A 80 -4.22 24.11 10.24
N ALA A 81 -4.12 22.81 10.58
CA ALA A 81 -3.78 22.36 11.93
C ALA A 81 -3.21 20.93 11.92
N VAL A 82 -2.46 20.60 12.99
CA VAL A 82 -2.00 19.23 13.29
C VAL A 82 -2.49 18.86 14.67
N ALA A 83 -3.37 17.87 14.76
CA ALA A 83 -3.91 17.32 16.00
C ALA A 83 -3.14 16.04 16.36
N ARG A 84 -2.32 16.04 17.41
CA ARG A 84 -1.65 14.84 17.91
C ARG A 84 -2.58 14.11 18.87
N VAL A 85 -3.25 13.08 18.35
CA VAL A 85 -4.29 12.35 19.09
C VAL A 85 -3.70 11.22 19.94
N ALA A 86 -4.30 11.00 21.12
CA ALA A 86 -3.92 9.97 22.08
C ALA A 86 -5.04 8.93 22.30
N THR A 87 -6.27 9.25 21.91
CA THR A 87 -7.45 8.39 22.11
C THR A 87 -8.38 8.40 20.89
N ALA A 88 -9.29 7.44 20.83
CA ALA A 88 -10.32 7.42 19.80
C ALA A 88 -11.29 8.62 19.91
N GLU A 89 -11.50 9.14 21.13
CA GLU A 89 -12.31 10.34 21.34
C GLU A 89 -11.66 11.59 20.75
N HIS A 90 -10.32 11.70 20.81
CA HIS A 90 -9.60 12.77 20.11
C HIS A 90 -9.77 12.67 18.60
N VAL A 91 -9.73 11.43 18.03
CA VAL A 91 -10.00 11.21 16.60
C VAL A 91 -11.42 11.63 16.23
N ARG A 92 -12.43 11.26 17.05
CA ARG A 92 -13.83 11.71 16.86
C ARG A 92 -13.94 13.22 16.87
N ALA A 93 -13.30 13.89 17.83
CA ALA A 93 -13.27 15.35 17.91
C ALA A 93 -12.76 15.98 16.60
N CYS A 94 -11.70 15.43 16.03
CA CYS A 94 -11.14 15.88 14.75
C CYS A 94 -12.12 15.65 13.59
N VAL A 95 -12.75 14.47 13.51
CA VAL A 95 -13.72 14.14 12.45
C VAL A 95 -14.95 15.05 12.55
N ASP A 96 -15.50 15.27 13.75
CA ASP A 96 -16.63 16.17 13.97
C ASP A 96 -16.32 17.59 13.52
N THR A 97 -15.14 18.11 13.89
CA THR A 97 -14.69 19.45 13.48
C THR A 97 -14.53 19.55 11.96
N ALA A 98 -13.86 18.57 11.34
CA ALA A 98 -13.67 18.56 9.89
C ALA A 98 -15.00 18.50 9.14
N ARG A 99 -15.92 17.64 9.58
CA ARG A 99 -17.25 17.51 9.00
C ARG A 99 -18.06 18.81 9.09
N ALA A 100 -18.12 19.44 10.27
CA ALA A 100 -18.84 20.69 10.50
C ALA A 100 -18.30 21.84 9.65
N SER A 101 -16.97 21.89 9.51
CA SER A 101 -16.26 22.97 8.79
C SER A 101 -16.01 22.66 7.32
N ARG A 102 -16.37 21.46 6.83
CA ARG A 102 -15.98 20.93 5.50
C ARG A 102 -14.47 21.09 5.24
N LEU A 103 -13.70 20.85 6.25
CA LEU A 103 -12.25 20.96 6.23
C LEU A 103 -11.64 19.66 5.69
N PRO A 104 -10.70 19.69 4.73
CA PRO A 104 -9.94 18.48 4.38
C PRO A 104 -9.32 17.85 5.62
N ILE A 105 -9.42 16.53 5.75
CA ILE A 105 -8.89 15.80 6.91
C ILE A 105 -8.10 14.59 6.43
N ALA A 106 -6.94 14.34 7.02
CA ALA A 106 -6.17 13.14 6.76
C ALA A 106 -5.54 12.57 8.03
N ALA A 107 -5.56 11.24 8.13
CA ALA A 107 -4.83 10.52 9.15
C ALA A 107 -3.34 10.39 8.79
N ARG A 108 -2.48 10.52 9.80
CA ARG A 108 -1.05 10.29 9.67
C ARG A 108 -0.57 9.30 10.73
N SER A 109 -0.16 8.12 10.31
CA SER A 109 0.57 7.13 11.11
C SER A 109 2.09 7.40 10.99
N GLY A 110 2.82 6.69 10.12
CA GLY A 110 4.25 6.96 9.87
C GLY A 110 4.55 8.11 8.93
N GLY A 111 3.56 8.62 8.16
CA GLY A 111 3.75 9.74 7.23
C GLY A 111 4.51 9.35 5.93
N HIS A 112 4.44 8.10 5.51
CA HIS A 112 5.14 7.55 4.34
C HIS A 112 4.33 7.57 3.03
N SER A 113 3.20 8.27 2.96
CA SER A 113 2.44 8.40 1.71
C SER A 113 3.32 8.94 0.59
N TYR A 114 3.45 8.21 -0.52
CA TYR A 114 4.27 8.61 -1.67
C TYR A 114 3.71 9.86 -2.39
N ALA A 115 2.41 10.11 -2.24
CA ALA A 115 1.72 11.29 -2.77
C ALA A 115 1.55 12.42 -1.74
N GLY A 116 2.06 12.24 -0.50
CA GLY A 116 1.94 13.23 0.57
C GLY A 116 0.51 13.42 1.10
N TYR A 117 -0.43 12.51 0.82
CA TYR A 117 -1.85 12.66 1.19
C TYR A 117 -2.12 12.66 2.70
N SER A 118 -1.12 12.33 3.53
CA SER A 118 -1.23 12.41 4.99
C SER A 118 -1.07 13.83 5.57
N ALA A 119 -0.87 14.85 4.72
CA ALA A 119 -0.80 16.26 5.11
C ALA A 119 -1.50 17.12 4.05
N PRO A 120 -2.84 17.25 4.09
CA PRO A 120 -3.59 18.08 3.15
C PRO A 120 -3.32 19.57 3.40
N ASP A 121 -3.13 20.34 2.31
CA ASP A 121 -3.07 21.79 2.40
C ASP A 121 -4.40 22.36 2.89
N ASN A 122 -4.35 23.37 3.76
CA ASN A 122 -5.50 23.99 4.40
C ASN A 122 -6.42 23.00 5.16
N GLY A 123 -5.93 21.79 5.48
CA GLY A 123 -6.68 20.73 6.11
C GLY A 123 -6.22 20.41 7.54
N LEU A 124 -6.90 19.48 8.18
CA LEU A 124 -6.57 18.97 9.51
C LEU A 124 -5.81 17.65 9.38
N VAL A 125 -4.58 17.63 9.90
CA VAL A 125 -3.79 16.40 10.06
C VAL A 125 -4.12 15.74 11.39
N VAL A 126 -4.63 14.51 11.38
CA VAL A 126 -4.83 13.68 12.57
C VAL A 126 -3.58 12.82 12.77
N ASP A 127 -2.67 13.30 13.61
CA ASP A 127 -1.41 12.61 13.90
C ASP A 127 -1.60 11.53 14.95
N LEU A 128 -1.64 10.28 14.48
CA LEU A 128 -1.89 9.09 15.30
C LEU A 128 -0.68 8.65 16.15
N ARG A 129 0.49 9.27 16.01
CA ARG A 129 1.74 8.86 16.71
C ARG A 129 1.66 8.94 18.23
N GLY A 130 0.63 9.59 18.79
CA GLY A 130 0.29 9.50 20.20
C GLY A 130 -0.40 8.19 20.62
N MET A 131 -0.84 7.38 19.64
CA MET A 131 -1.50 6.08 19.80
C MET A 131 -0.60 4.98 19.25
N ALA A 132 0.48 4.61 19.94
CA ALA A 132 1.52 3.71 19.44
C ALA A 132 1.71 2.44 20.29
N ALA A 133 0.78 2.14 21.20
CA ALA A 133 0.90 0.97 22.06
C ALA A 133 0.76 -0.34 21.26
N VAL A 134 1.60 -1.33 21.60
CA VAL A 134 1.55 -2.70 21.09
C VAL A 134 1.43 -3.65 22.28
N ARG A 135 0.39 -4.47 22.29
CA ARG A 135 0.15 -5.47 23.33
C ARG A 135 0.01 -6.83 22.67
N VAL A 136 0.71 -7.82 23.21
CA VAL A 136 0.64 -9.22 22.72
C VAL A 136 0.11 -10.10 23.85
N ALA A 137 -1.02 -10.75 23.59
CA ALA A 137 -1.62 -11.68 24.54
C ALA A 137 -0.92 -13.05 24.47
N PRO A 138 -1.04 -13.89 25.53
CA PRO A 138 -0.40 -15.20 25.57
C PRO A 138 -0.82 -16.16 24.44
N ASP A 139 -2.04 -16.00 23.92
CA ASP A 139 -2.57 -16.77 22.79
C ASP A 139 -2.03 -16.32 21.42
N GLY A 140 -1.20 -15.27 21.41
CA GLY A 140 -0.59 -14.73 20.20
C GLY A 140 -1.46 -13.72 19.46
N ILE A 141 -2.57 -13.26 20.05
CA ILE A 141 -3.31 -12.12 19.52
C ILE A 141 -2.57 -10.83 19.89
N ALA A 142 -2.30 -10.00 18.90
CA ALA A 142 -1.64 -8.70 19.11
C ALA A 142 -2.63 -7.56 18.84
N THR A 143 -2.74 -6.64 19.80
CA THR A 143 -3.47 -5.38 19.67
C THR A 143 -2.46 -4.27 19.43
N VAL A 144 -2.56 -3.58 18.29
CA VAL A 144 -1.62 -2.57 17.82
C VAL A 144 -2.36 -1.27 17.54
N GLN A 145 -2.01 -0.20 18.21
CA GLN A 145 -2.56 1.12 17.94
C GLN A 145 -2.04 1.69 16.62
N ALA A 146 -2.89 2.45 15.93
CA ALA A 146 -2.69 2.87 14.53
C ALA A 146 -1.48 3.79 14.30
N GLY A 147 -0.97 4.44 15.30
CA GLY A 147 0.22 5.28 15.24
C GLY A 147 1.54 4.54 15.42
N ALA A 148 1.51 3.24 15.78
CA ALA A 148 2.73 2.45 15.94
C ALA A 148 3.48 2.32 14.61
N ARG A 149 4.79 2.42 14.66
CA ARG A 149 5.69 2.23 13.50
C ARG A 149 6.26 0.82 13.50
N LEU A 150 6.62 0.30 12.35
CA LEU A 150 6.98 -1.11 12.18
C LEU A 150 8.07 -1.58 13.14
N ILE A 151 9.09 -0.76 13.42
CA ILE A 151 10.15 -1.16 14.35
C ILE A 151 9.64 -1.33 15.79
N GLU A 152 8.65 -0.52 16.20
CA GLU A 152 8.01 -0.65 17.51
C GLU A 152 7.20 -1.95 17.58
N VAL A 153 6.48 -2.26 16.50
CA VAL A 153 5.71 -3.51 16.35
C VAL A 153 6.64 -4.72 16.37
N TYR A 154 7.73 -4.70 15.60
CA TYR A 154 8.68 -5.81 15.53
C TYR A 154 9.36 -6.12 16.86
N ARG A 155 9.76 -5.09 17.60
CA ARG A 155 10.37 -5.26 18.93
C ARG A 155 9.38 -5.85 19.94
N ALA A 156 8.15 -5.35 19.97
CA ALA A 156 7.14 -5.85 20.88
C ALA A 156 6.76 -7.31 20.56
N LEU A 157 6.60 -7.64 19.26
CA LEU A 157 6.31 -9.01 18.84
C LEU A 157 7.48 -9.95 19.13
N ALA A 158 8.71 -9.57 18.80
CA ALA A 158 9.90 -10.38 19.04
C ALA A 158 10.12 -10.65 20.54
N ALA A 159 9.89 -9.66 21.41
CA ALA A 159 9.94 -9.81 22.86
C ALA A 159 8.93 -10.85 23.39
N ALA A 160 7.79 -11.01 22.69
CA ALA A 160 6.78 -12.03 22.99
C ALA A 160 7.00 -13.36 22.23
N GLY A 161 8.13 -13.50 21.50
CA GLY A 161 8.39 -14.68 20.67
C GLY A 161 7.46 -14.81 19.45
N ARG A 162 6.91 -13.68 18.96
CA ARG A 162 5.93 -13.65 17.88
C ARG A 162 6.44 -12.85 16.67
N CYS A 163 5.80 -13.04 15.51
CA CYS A 163 6.07 -12.30 14.28
C CYS A 163 4.77 -11.93 13.55
N LEU A 164 4.88 -10.95 12.65
CA LEU A 164 3.82 -10.52 11.74
C LEU A 164 4.45 -10.28 10.36
N PRO A 165 3.84 -10.78 9.25
CA PRO A 165 4.26 -10.38 7.91
C PRO A 165 3.93 -8.90 7.71
N ALA A 166 4.96 -8.05 7.56
CA ALA A 166 4.81 -6.63 7.31
C ALA A 166 6.06 -6.08 6.61
N GLY A 167 6.04 -4.81 6.19
CA GLY A 167 7.10 -4.18 5.42
C GLY A 167 8.42 -4.03 6.16
N THR A 168 9.47 -3.65 5.46
CA THR A 168 10.85 -3.63 5.98
C THR A 168 11.30 -2.26 6.50
N CYS A 169 10.66 -1.16 6.08
CA CYS A 169 11.07 0.19 6.50
C CYS A 169 10.61 0.47 7.96
N PRO A 170 11.54 0.78 8.89
CA PRO A 170 11.28 0.82 10.32
C PRO A 170 10.36 1.96 10.78
N SER A 171 10.31 3.07 10.02
CA SER A 171 9.49 4.25 10.34
C SER A 171 8.11 4.26 9.65
N VAL A 172 7.83 3.28 8.79
CA VAL A 172 6.50 3.11 8.19
C VAL A 172 5.46 2.83 9.28
N GLY A 173 4.32 3.51 9.19
CA GLY A 173 3.22 3.31 10.13
C GLY A 173 2.41 2.06 9.81
N ILE A 174 2.08 1.28 10.84
CA ILE A 174 1.32 0.04 10.72
C ILE A 174 -0.03 0.26 10.02
N ALA A 175 -0.69 1.40 10.26
CA ALA A 175 -2.03 1.65 9.76
C ALA A 175 -2.06 1.75 8.23
N GLY A 176 -1.30 2.68 7.63
CA GLY A 176 -1.29 2.83 6.17
C GLY A 176 -0.87 1.54 5.46
N LEU A 177 0.16 0.88 5.98
CA LEU A 177 0.65 -0.38 5.44
C LEU A 177 -0.44 -1.45 5.43
N THR A 178 -1.09 -1.70 6.56
CA THR A 178 -2.11 -2.75 6.71
C THR A 178 -3.33 -2.47 5.84
N LEU A 179 -3.82 -1.22 5.83
CA LEU A 179 -5.03 -0.84 5.10
C LEU A 179 -4.91 -1.01 3.59
N GLY A 180 -3.70 -0.95 3.02
CA GLY A 180 -3.48 -1.22 1.60
C GLY A 180 -3.00 -2.64 1.29
N GLY A 181 -2.90 -3.52 2.29
CA GLY A 181 -2.42 -4.90 2.14
C GLY A 181 -1.26 -5.21 3.07
N GLY A 182 -0.09 -4.66 2.81
CA GLY A 182 1.14 -4.86 3.59
C GLY A 182 1.96 -6.05 3.10
N ILE A 183 2.97 -5.77 2.28
CA ILE A 183 3.91 -6.74 1.72
C ILE A 183 5.22 -6.68 2.51
N GLY A 184 5.83 -7.83 2.76
CA GLY A 184 7.12 -7.95 3.42
C GLY A 184 7.71 -9.35 3.33
N VAL A 185 8.84 -9.55 3.98
CA VAL A 185 9.69 -10.75 3.80
C VAL A 185 9.09 -12.08 4.28
N LEU A 186 7.99 -12.04 5.03
CA LEU A 186 7.28 -13.24 5.50
C LEU A 186 5.94 -13.47 4.76
N THR A 187 5.64 -12.62 3.78
CA THR A 187 4.31 -12.57 3.13
C THR A 187 3.96 -13.87 2.42
N ARG A 188 4.92 -14.51 1.74
CA ARG A 188 4.67 -15.78 1.03
C ARG A 188 4.28 -16.92 1.97
N LYS A 189 4.78 -16.90 3.21
CA LYS A 189 4.45 -17.95 4.21
C LYS A 189 3.17 -17.66 4.98
N TYR A 190 2.93 -16.39 5.32
CA TYR A 190 1.86 -16.04 6.27
C TYR A 190 0.76 -15.14 5.67
N GLY A 191 0.81 -14.78 4.40
CA GLY A 191 -0.11 -13.83 3.76
C GLY A 191 0.31 -12.37 3.95
N LEU A 192 -0.50 -11.45 3.45
CA LEU A 192 -0.31 -10.01 3.64
C LEU A 192 -0.52 -9.63 5.11
N THR A 193 -0.06 -8.45 5.51
CA THR A 193 -0.34 -7.91 6.87
C THR A 193 -1.85 -7.86 7.13
N CYS A 194 -2.65 -7.44 6.16
CA CYS A 194 -4.11 -7.36 6.26
C CYS A 194 -4.80 -8.74 6.37
N ASP A 195 -4.16 -9.82 5.94
CA ASP A 195 -4.70 -11.17 6.06
C ASP A 195 -4.62 -11.71 7.49
N ARG A 196 -3.80 -11.07 8.31
CA ARG A 196 -3.64 -11.41 9.73
C ARG A 196 -4.61 -10.65 10.64
N LEU A 197 -5.41 -9.72 10.08
CA LEU A 197 -6.41 -8.98 10.85
C LEU A 197 -7.55 -9.88 11.32
N THR A 198 -7.94 -9.68 12.58
CA THR A 198 -9.17 -10.23 13.15
C THR A 198 -10.19 -9.14 13.49
N ALA A 199 -9.73 -7.91 13.76
CA ALA A 199 -10.60 -6.75 13.95
C ALA A 199 -9.84 -5.43 13.70
N VAL A 200 -10.59 -4.37 13.38
CA VAL A 200 -10.10 -2.99 13.29
C VAL A 200 -11.08 -2.07 13.99
N ARG A 201 -10.58 -1.21 14.88
CA ARG A 201 -11.37 -0.10 15.42
C ARG A 201 -11.17 1.13 14.55
N VAL A 202 -12.26 1.74 14.11
CA VAL A 202 -12.24 2.83 13.12
C VAL A 202 -13.29 3.88 13.46
N VAL A 203 -12.93 5.16 13.35
CA VAL A 203 -13.86 6.29 13.42
C VAL A 203 -14.29 6.62 12.00
N THR A 204 -15.57 6.43 11.70
CA THR A 204 -16.20 6.70 10.39
C THR A 204 -16.62 8.17 10.25
N ALA A 205 -17.06 8.59 9.06
CA ALA A 205 -17.36 9.98 8.76
C ALA A 205 -18.48 10.58 9.61
N ASP A 206 -19.39 9.76 10.13
CA ASP A 206 -20.45 10.16 11.07
C ASP A 206 -19.93 10.42 12.51
N GLY A 207 -18.62 10.23 12.77
CA GLY A 207 -18.01 10.34 14.09
C GLY A 207 -18.21 9.09 14.96
N ALA A 208 -18.85 8.04 14.47
CA ALA A 208 -19.03 6.80 15.25
C ALA A 208 -17.73 5.99 15.30
N LEU A 209 -17.39 5.47 16.48
CA LEU A 209 -16.35 4.47 16.66
C LEU A 209 -16.94 3.09 16.43
N ARG A 210 -16.48 2.41 15.38
CA ARG A 210 -16.94 1.08 14.99
C ARG A 210 -15.85 0.03 15.21
N THR A 211 -16.26 -1.21 15.45
CA THR A 211 -15.37 -2.37 15.40
C THR A 211 -15.75 -3.18 14.16
N ALA A 212 -14.86 -3.17 13.17
CA ALA A 212 -15.01 -3.95 11.95
C ALA A 212 -14.31 -5.30 12.13
N ALA A 213 -15.06 -6.38 11.97
CA ALA A 213 -14.63 -7.78 12.12
C ALA A 213 -15.47 -8.66 11.18
N PRO A 214 -15.15 -9.96 10.99
CA PRO A 214 -15.92 -10.84 10.11
C PRO A 214 -17.41 -10.93 10.46
N ASP A 215 -17.75 -10.82 11.73
CA ASP A 215 -19.12 -10.88 12.29
C ASP A 215 -19.72 -9.52 12.67
N SER A 216 -18.94 -8.45 12.53
CA SER A 216 -19.34 -7.07 12.84
C SER A 216 -18.84 -6.12 11.76
N GLU A 217 -19.77 -5.39 11.08
CA GLU A 217 -19.44 -4.50 9.96
C GLU A 217 -18.61 -5.22 8.85
N PRO A 218 -19.07 -6.40 8.35
CA PRO A 218 -18.24 -7.27 7.50
C PRO A 218 -17.78 -6.60 6.19
N ASP A 219 -18.60 -5.73 5.59
CA ASP A 219 -18.20 -5.00 4.38
C ASP A 219 -17.11 -3.97 4.66
N LEU A 220 -17.19 -3.29 5.80
CA LEU A 220 -16.14 -2.38 6.24
C LEU A 220 -14.85 -3.13 6.54
N PHE A 221 -14.94 -4.29 7.23
CA PHE A 221 -13.80 -5.14 7.50
C PHE A 221 -13.14 -5.65 6.21
N TRP A 222 -13.94 -6.03 5.21
CA TRP A 222 -13.46 -6.41 3.89
C TRP A 222 -12.71 -5.25 3.22
N ALA A 223 -13.27 -4.04 3.22
CA ALA A 223 -12.68 -2.85 2.61
C ALA A 223 -11.37 -2.41 3.28
N LEU A 224 -11.26 -2.55 4.61
CA LEU A 224 -10.06 -2.23 5.39
C LEU A 224 -8.91 -3.22 5.17
N ARG A 225 -9.13 -4.31 4.43
CA ARG A 225 -8.12 -5.31 4.07
C ARG A 225 -7.64 -5.16 2.63
N GLY A 226 -7.03 -4.01 2.29
CA GLY A 226 -6.45 -3.74 0.98
C GLY A 226 -7.05 -2.57 0.21
N GLY A 227 -8.13 -1.95 0.69
CA GLY A 227 -8.77 -0.81 0.03
C GLY A 227 -8.04 0.53 0.18
N GLY A 228 -6.87 0.53 0.82
CA GLY A 228 -6.06 1.73 1.03
C GLY A 228 -6.45 2.55 2.27
N GLY A 229 -5.50 3.33 2.77
CA GLY A 229 -5.71 4.20 3.91
C GLY A 229 -6.53 5.45 3.58
N GLY A 230 -7.37 5.91 4.52
CA GLY A 230 -8.07 7.18 4.41
C GLY A 230 -9.37 7.17 3.60
N ASN A 231 -9.87 6.02 3.14
CA ASN A 231 -11.08 5.94 2.30
C ASN A 231 -12.38 5.74 3.10
N PHE A 232 -12.32 5.05 4.26
CA PHE A 232 -13.53 4.58 4.96
C PHE A 232 -13.61 5.08 6.40
N GLY A 233 -12.63 5.86 6.84
CA GLY A 233 -12.50 6.33 8.22
C GLY A 233 -11.05 6.41 8.67
N ILE A 234 -10.88 6.77 9.94
CA ILE A 234 -9.58 6.82 10.61
C ILE A 234 -9.48 5.62 11.56
N ALA A 235 -8.69 4.62 11.18
CA ALA A 235 -8.41 3.48 12.05
C ALA A 235 -7.63 3.93 13.29
N THR A 236 -8.02 3.40 14.45
CA THR A 236 -7.40 3.72 15.74
C THR A 236 -6.63 2.56 16.34
N GLU A 237 -7.04 1.32 16.02
CA GLU A 237 -6.45 0.10 16.58
C GLU A 237 -6.70 -1.09 15.65
N PHE A 238 -5.74 -1.98 15.57
CA PHE A 238 -5.77 -3.23 14.80
C PHE A 238 -5.56 -4.41 15.73
N THR A 239 -6.33 -5.48 15.53
CA THR A 239 -6.12 -6.77 16.20
C THR A 239 -5.63 -7.77 15.17
N PHE A 240 -4.46 -8.36 15.43
CA PHE A 240 -3.81 -9.32 14.53
C PHE A 240 -3.67 -10.69 15.17
N ARG A 241 -3.86 -11.75 14.39
CA ARG A 241 -3.33 -13.08 14.70
C ARG A 241 -1.87 -13.11 14.29
N THR A 242 -0.97 -13.30 15.26
CA THR A 242 0.47 -13.39 15.01
C THR A 242 0.94 -14.84 14.94
N GLU A 243 2.13 -15.05 14.39
CA GLU A 243 2.76 -16.37 14.31
C GLU A 243 3.94 -16.48 15.29
N PRO A 244 4.37 -17.69 15.69
CA PRO A 244 5.64 -17.85 16.38
C PRO A 244 6.79 -17.26 15.56
N ALA A 245 7.67 -16.51 16.20
CA ALA A 245 8.81 -15.89 15.52
C ALA A 245 9.79 -16.98 15.02
N PRO A 246 9.98 -17.13 13.71
CA PRO A 246 10.89 -18.13 13.17
C PRO A 246 12.35 -17.68 13.25
N ARG A 247 13.26 -18.64 13.23
CA ARG A 247 14.60 -18.36 12.71
C ARG A 247 14.53 -18.31 11.19
N VAL A 248 15.24 -17.37 10.60
CA VAL A 248 15.24 -17.16 9.15
C VAL A 248 16.67 -17.10 8.62
N THR A 249 16.83 -17.41 7.35
CA THR A 249 18.08 -17.22 6.61
C THR A 249 17.88 -16.10 5.60
N THR A 250 18.61 -14.99 5.77
CA THR A 250 18.65 -13.90 4.80
C THR A 250 19.73 -14.19 3.76
N PHE A 251 19.51 -13.77 2.53
CA PHE A 251 20.50 -13.88 1.46
C PHE A 251 20.54 -12.64 0.59
N ALA A 252 21.71 -12.40 0.00
CA ALA A 252 21.95 -11.39 -1.01
C ALA A 252 22.97 -11.91 -2.02
N THR A 253 22.66 -11.80 -3.29
CA THR A 253 23.49 -12.26 -4.40
C THR A 253 23.57 -11.14 -5.43
N ALA A 254 24.78 -10.68 -5.75
CA ALA A 254 25.01 -9.68 -6.79
C ALA A 254 25.51 -10.38 -8.07
N PHE A 255 25.09 -9.83 -9.21
CA PHE A 255 25.52 -10.32 -10.52
C PHE A 255 26.34 -9.26 -11.27
N PRO A 256 27.12 -9.63 -12.27
CA PRO A 256 27.88 -8.67 -13.07
C PRO A 256 26.95 -7.70 -13.82
N ALA A 257 27.47 -6.52 -14.18
CA ALA A 257 26.76 -5.61 -15.06
C ALA A 257 26.42 -6.30 -16.39
N GLY A 258 25.23 -6.00 -16.90
CA GLY A 258 24.71 -6.65 -18.12
C GLY A 258 23.83 -7.87 -17.86
N ALA A 259 23.88 -8.50 -16.67
CA ALA A 259 23.17 -9.76 -16.39
C ALA A 259 21.70 -9.58 -15.97
N ALA A 260 21.18 -8.37 -15.93
CA ALA A 260 19.80 -8.11 -15.47
C ALA A 260 18.72 -8.89 -16.25
N PRO A 261 18.77 -8.97 -17.59
CA PRO A 261 17.78 -9.74 -18.36
C PRO A 261 17.74 -11.21 -17.97
N GLU A 262 18.91 -11.85 -17.89
CA GLU A 262 19.05 -13.28 -17.59
C GLU A 262 18.66 -13.58 -16.14
N VAL A 263 19.05 -12.72 -15.21
CA VAL A 263 18.68 -12.87 -13.79
C VAL A 263 17.18 -12.73 -13.61
N PHE A 264 16.56 -11.73 -14.22
CA PHE A 264 15.12 -11.54 -14.12
C PHE A 264 14.34 -12.66 -14.80
N ALA A 265 14.75 -13.10 -16.00
CA ALA A 265 14.17 -14.24 -16.69
C ALA A 265 14.21 -15.51 -15.83
N ALA A 266 15.39 -15.85 -15.33
CA ALA A 266 15.58 -17.04 -14.48
C ALA A 266 14.74 -16.97 -13.20
N TRP A 267 14.65 -15.79 -12.56
CA TRP A 267 13.90 -15.59 -11.35
C TRP A 267 12.39 -15.73 -11.56
N GLN A 268 11.81 -15.10 -12.58
CA GLN A 268 10.37 -15.17 -12.83
C GLN A 268 9.89 -16.58 -13.20
N GLU A 269 10.73 -17.39 -13.85
CA GLU A 269 10.46 -18.79 -14.17
C GLU A 269 10.60 -19.71 -12.95
N TRP A 270 11.58 -19.42 -12.09
CA TRP A 270 11.87 -20.22 -10.90
C TRP A 270 10.88 -19.98 -9.77
N LEU A 271 10.41 -18.73 -9.60
CA LEU A 271 9.62 -18.29 -8.45
C LEU A 271 8.34 -19.11 -8.20
N PRO A 272 7.53 -19.48 -9.21
CA PRO A 272 6.29 -20.25 -9.00
C PRO A 272 6.53 -21.62 -8.36
N GLY A 273 7.69 -22.25 -8.64
CA GLY A 273 8.08 -23.55 -8.07
C GLY A 273 8.81 -23.45 -6.72
N SER A 274 9.07 -22.25 -6.20
CA SER A 274 9.75 -22.06 -4.93
C SER A 274 8.79 -22.24 -3.73
N PRO A 275 9.27 -22.77 -2.59
CA PRO A 275 8.43 -23.01 -1.43
C PRO A 275 7.91 -21.69 -0.83
N ALA A 276 6.77 -21.75 -0.13
CA ALA A 276 6.16 -20.59 0.51
C ALA A 276 7.06 -19.96 1.60
N GLU A 277 7.95 -20.75 2.19
CA GLU A 277 8.97 -20.32 3.16
C GLU A 277 9.98 -19.34 2.58
N LEU A 278 10.09 -19.25 1.25
CA LEU A 278 11.05 -18.41 0.56
C LEU A 278 10.37 -17.19 -0.05
N TRP A 279 10.65 -16.02 0.51
CA TRP A 279 10.38 -14.73 -0.14
C TRP A 279 11.65 -14.23 -0.79
N SER A 280 11.53 -13.67 -1.99
CA SER A 280 12.67 -13.11 -2.73
C SER A 280 12.29 -11.82 -3.46
N THR A 281 13.29 -10.97 -3.67
CA THR A 281 13.19 -9.76 -4.48
C THR A 281 14.34 -9.70 -5.47
N VAL A 282 14.06 -9.24 -6.68
CA VAL A 282 15.07 -8.87 -7.68
C VAL A 282 15.09 -7.35 -7.80
N SER A 283 16.24 -6.76 -7.53
CA SER A 283 16.47 -5.34 -7.78
C SER A 283 17.22 -5.18 -9.10
N LEU A 284 16.66 -4.40 -10.01
CA LEU A 284 17.28 -4.05 -11.29
C LEU A 284 17.60 -2.56 -11.30
N SER A 285 18.82 -2.21 -11.76
CA SER A 285 19.30 -0.82 -11.76
C SER A 285 20.07 -0.49 -13.04
N ALA A 286 20.42 0.80 -13.18
CA ALA A 286 21.17 1.31 -14.30
C ALA A 286 22.45 0.48 -14.60
N GLY A 287 22.84 0.39 -15.88
CA GLY A 287 23.93 -0.49 -16.33
C GLY A 287 23.56 -1.96 -16.30
N ARG A 288 22.26 -2.26 -16.33
CA ARG A 288 21.71 -3.63 -16.36
C ARG A 288 22.26 -4.50 -15.23
N ARG A 289 22.35 -3.91 -14.03
CA ARG A 289 22.76 -4.62 -12.82
C ARG A 289 21.58 -5.33 -12.20
N ALA A 290 21.82 -6.47 -11.59
CA ALA A 290 20.82 -7.25 -10.88
C ALA A 290 21.33 -7.69 -9.52
N HIS A 291 20.47 -7.61 -8.53
CA HIS A 291 20.64 -8.22 -7.22
C HIS A 291 19.44 -9.11 -6.92
N LEU A 292 19.71 -10.34 -6.52
CA LEU A 292 18.71 -11.26 -6.01
C LEU A 292 18.91 -11.37 -4.49
N SER A 293 17.91 -11.00 -3.72
CA SER A 293 17.93 -11.09 -2.27
C SER A 293 16.65 -11.64 -1.70
N GLY A 294 16.62 -11.98 -0.42
CA GLY A 294 15.40 -12.50 0.17
C GLY A 294 15.57 -13.12 1.55
N CYS A 295 14.48 -13.71 2.03
CA CYS A 295 14.31 -14.30 3.34
C CYS A 295 13.73 -15.71 3.22
N PHE A 296 14.39 -16.68 3.86
CA PHE A 296 13.92 -18.05 3.92
C PHE A 296 13.63 -18.44 5.38
N ILE A 297 12.43 -18.92 5.65
CA ILE A 297 12.08 -19.51 6.94
C ILE A 297 12.66 -20.91 6.99
N GLY A 298 13.88 -21.02 7.54
CA GLY A 298 14.66 -22.26 7.57
C GLY A 298 16.14 -21.95 7.67
N THR A 299 16.95 -23.03 7.58
CA THR A 299 18.41 -22.99 7.73
C THR A 299 19.12 -22.67 6.40
N PRO A 300 20.40 -22.23 6.44
CA PRO A 300 21.24 -22.08 5.25
C PRO A 300 21.31 -23.35 4.39
N ALA A 301 21.35 -24.53 5.03
CA ALA A 301 21.40 -25.82 4.33
C ALA A 301 20.14 -26.08 3.49
N GLY A 302 18.96 -25.67 3.97
CA GLY A 302 17.72 -25.76 3.21
C GLY A 302 17.61 -24.73 2.08
N LEU A 303 18.19 -23.52 2.28
CA LEU A 303 18.16 -22.45 1.28
C LEU A 303 19.13 -22.66 0.11
N ASN A 304 20.36 -23.16 0.40
CA ASN A 304 21.42 -23.20 -0.61
C ASN A 304 21.03 -23.93 -1.90
N PRO A 305 20.37 -25.11 -1.88
CA PRO A 305 19.95 -25.78 -3.12
C PRO A 305 18.97 -24.95 -3.96
N LEU A 306 18.10 -24.17 -3.32
CA LEU A 306 17.14 -23.30 -4.00
C LEU A 306 17.84 -22.14 -4.71
N LEU A 307 18.84 -21.53 -4.05
CA LEU A 307 19.67 -20.48 -4.64
C LEU A 307 20.54 -21.02 -5.78
N ASP A 308 21.16 -22.19 -5.58
CA ASP A 308 21.98 -22.82 -6.62
C ASP A 308 21.15 -23.10 -7.89
N ALA A 309 19.90 -23.53 -7.71
CA ALA A 309 18.99 -23.79 -8.84
C ALA A 309 18.62 -22.52 -9.63
N VAL A 310 18.32 -21.38 -8.98
CA VAL A 310 18.05 -20.13 -9.70
C VAL A 310 19.32 -19.55 -10.31
N ILE A 311 20.46 -19.57 -9.61
CA ILE A 311 21.75 -19.09 -10.13
C ILE A 311 22.17 -19.86 -11.37
N ALA A 312 22.05 -21.20 -11.36
CA ALA A 312 22.37 -22.01 -12.53
C ALA A 312 21.54 -21.65 -13.77
N ARG A 313 20.26 -21.26 -13.59
CA ARG A 313 19.39 -20.82 -14.69
C ARG A 313 19.80 -19.48 -15.29
N THR A 314 20.45 -18.60 -14.53
CA THR A 314 20.88 -17.29 -15.06
C THR A 314 22.02 -17.40 -16.08
N GLY A 315 22.77 -18.47 -16.08
CA GLY A 315 24.01 -18.59 -16.88
C GLY A 315 25.12 -17.62 -16.45
N ALA A 316 24.85 -16.74 -15.47
CA ALA A 316 25.79 -15.72 -14.99
C ALA A 316 26.42 -16.16 -13.65
N LYS A 317 27.73 -16.00 -13.52
CA LYS A 317 28.40 -16.25 -12.24
C LYS A 317 28.23 -15.05 -11.31
N PRO A 318 27.68 -15.25 -10.10
CA PRO A 318 27.59 -14.16 -9.12
C PRO A 318 28.92 -13.53 -8.77
N THR A 319 28.93 -12.22 -8.57
CA THR A 319 30.12 -11.47 -8.08
C THR A 319 30.21 -11.52 -6.56
N SER A 320 29.08 -11.70 -5.87
CA SER A 320 29.03 -11.92 -4.44
C SER A 320 27.82 -12.77 -4.06
N ARG A 321 27.93 -13.51 -2.96
CA ARG A 321 26.82 -14.26 -2.36
C ARG A 321 27.00 -14.24 -0.84
N GLN A 322 25.98 -13.79 -0.14
CA GLN A 322 25.88 -13.83 1.32
C GLN A 322 24.67 -14.65 1.73
N VAL A 323 24.83 -15.50 2.72
CA VAL A 323 23.75 -16.31 3.31
C VAL A 323 24.00 -16.33 4.81
N VAL A 324 23.05 -15.75 5.58
CA VAL A 324 23.22 -15.55 7.02
C VAL A 324 21.95 -15.93 7.76
N GLU A 325 22.08 -16.85 8.73
CA GLU A 325 20.97 -17.19 9.63
C GLU A 325 20.81 -16.09 10.69
N ARG A 326 19.56 -15.71 10.97
CA ARG A 326 19.21 -14.62 11.88
C ARG A 326 18.02 -14.99 12.75
N SER A 327 17.86 -14.32 13.89
CA SER A 327 16.57 -14.23 14.56
C SER A 327 15.58 -13.39 13.72
N TYR A 328 14.30 -13.49 14.00
CA TYR A 328 13.30 -12.65 13.33
C TYR A 328 13.61 -11.16 13.45
N LEU A 329 13.90 -10.68 14.68
CA LEU A 329 14.18 -9.26 14.89
C LEU A 329 15.46 -8.81 14.17
N ASP A 330 16.53 -9.60 14.22
CA ASP A 330 17.79 -9.29 13.53
C ASP A 330 17.60 -9.24 12.02
N ALA A 331 16.71 -10.07 11.46
CA ALA A 331 16.36 -10.00 10.05
C ALA A 331 15.61 -8.71 9.72
N MET A 332 14.64 -8.28 10.54
CA MET A 332 13.93 -7.01 10.34
C MET A 332 14.88 -5.82 10.45
N LEU A 333 15.82 -5.82 11.39
CA LEU A 333 16.85 -4.79 11.52
C LEU A 333 17.80 -4.78 10.31
N PHE A 334 18.18 -5.97 9.81
CA PHE A 334 19.00 -6.09 8.59
C PHE A 334 18.31 -5.44 7.38
N TYR A 335 17.03 -5.75 7.13
CA TYR A 335 16.28 -5.13 6.03
C TYR A 335 16.02 -3.65 6.26
N ALA A 336 15.91 -3.21 7.50
CA ALA A 336 15.81 -1.81 7.86
C ALA A 336 17.12 -1.02 7.63
N GLY A 337 18.23 -1.71 7.34
CA GLY A 337 19.54 -1.08 7.16
C GLY A 337 20.14 -0.53 8.44
N CYS A 338 19.77 -1.06 9.60
CA CYS A 338 20.23 -0.56 10.90
C CYS A 338 20.40 -1.70 11.92
N THR A 339 21.24 -1.49 12.92
CA THR A 339 21.41 -2.39 14.06
C THR A 339 20.60 -1.95 15.27
N GLU A 340 20.49 -0.63 15.47
CA GLU A 340 19.75 -0.01 16.57
C GLU A 340 18.95 1.18 16.04
N CYS A 341 17.85 0.92 15.35
CA CYS A 341 16.99 2.01 14.92
C CYS A 341 15.87 2.31 15.93
N SER A 342 15.64 3.60 16.13
CA SER A 342 14.36 4.11 16.62
C SER A 342 13.59 4.68 15.43
N PRO A 343 12.27 4.84 15.54
CA PRO A 343 11.51 5.47 14.47
C PRO A 343 12.00 6.88 14.12
N ASP A 344 12.55 7.60 15.10
CA ASP A 344 13.01 8.99 14.94
C ASP A 344 14.46 9.09 14.47
N SER A 345 15.23 7.98 14.50
CA SER A 345 16.60 7.93 13.98
C SER A 345 16.67 7.68 12.48
N VAL A 346 15.53 7.35 11.84
CA VAL A 346 15.49 7.09 10.39
C VAL A 346 15.59 8.40 9.63
N ARG A 347 16.63 8.50 8.78
CA ARG A 347 16.85 9.69 7.95
C ARG A 347 15.71 9.83 6.95
N ARG A 348 15.12 11.03 6.88
CA ARG A 348 14.16 11.41 5.84
C ARG A 348 14.84 11.42 4.47
N GLN A 349 14.13 11.00 3.43
CA GLN A 349 14.67 10.87 2.09
C GLN A 349 13.67 11.43 1.07
N THR A 350 14.18 12.23 0.14
CA THR A 350 13.49 12.63 -1.09
C THR A 350 13.50 11.47 -2.07
N PHE A 351 12.36 11.14 -2.62
CA PHE A 351 12.24 10.12 -3.67
C PHE A 351 10.96 10.32 -4.48
N THR A 352 10.97 9.83 -5.70
CA THR A 352 9.77 9.69 -6.54
C THR A 352 9.54 8.21 -6.81
N ALA A 353 8.32 7.73 -6.63
CA ALA A 353 8.05 6.31 -6.82
C ALA A 353 6.65 6.03 -7.37
N SER A 354 6.54 4.91 -8.05
CA SER A 354 5.30 4.35 -8.58
C SER A 354 5.29 2.84 -8.39
N SER A 355 4.22 2.19 -8.78
CA SER A 355 4.12 0.73 -8.76
C SER A 355 3.54 0.14 -10.03
N ARG A 356 3.87 -1.13 -10.25
CA ARG A 356 3.18 -2.05 -11.13
C ARG A 356 3.01 -3.40 -10.43
N VAL A 357 2.13 -4.24 -10.96
CA VAL A 357 1.94 -5.61 -10.48
C VAL A 357 2.21 -6.56 -11.64
N LEU A 358 3.11 -7.48 -11.42
CA LEU A 358 3.48 -8.53 -12.37
C LEU A 358 2.54 -9.72 -12.19
N SER A 359 1.46 -9.75 -12.97
CA SER A 359 0.46 -10.82 -12.91
C SER A 359 0.89 -12.06 -13.71
N THR A 360 1.65 -11.85 -14.78
CA THR A 360 2.23 -12.91 -15.64
C THR A 360 3.70 -12.61 -15.93
N PRO A 361 4.54 -13.60 -16.23
CA PRO A 361 5.92 -13.36 -16.63
C PRO A 361 6.03 -12.38 -17.79
N VAL A 362 7.01 -11.47 -17.75
CA VAL A 362 7.36 -10.59 -18.85
C VAL A 362 7.99 -11.41 -19.97
N ALA A 363 7.44 -11.31 -21.17
CA ALA A 363 7.90 -12.09 -22.32
C ALA A 363 9.30 -11.66 -22.83
N ASP A 364 9.65 -10.36 -22.67
CA ASP A 364 10.95 -9.81 -23.06
C ASP A 364 11.68 -9.16 -21.87
N PRO A 365 12.43 -9.94 -21.08
CA PRO A 365 13.25 -9.41 -19.99
C PRO A 365 14.33 -8.42 -20.45
N THR A 366 14.79 -8.50 -21.69
CA THR A 366 15.77 -7.57 -22.26
C THR A 366 15.16 -6.19 -22.46
N ALA A 367 13.94 -6.13 -23.01
CA ALA A 367 13.19 -4.88 -23.12
C ALA A 367 12.86 -4.27 -21.75
N LEU A 368 12.55 -5.11 -20.74
CA LEU A 368 12.33 -4.63 -19.38
C LEU A 368 13.61 -4.00 -18.80
N ALA A 369 14.75 -4.66 -18.91
CA ALA A 369 16.02 -4.12 -18.43
C ALA A 369 16.44 -2.84 -19.18
N ALA A 370 16.11 -2.74 -20.46
CA ALA A 370 16.38 -1.57 -21.30
C ALA A 370 15.60 -0.30 -20.86
N LEU A 371 14.50 -0.44 -20.10
CA LEU A 371 13.79 0.69 -19.51
C LEU A 371 14.67 1.49 -18.55
N LEU A 372 15.74 0.88 -18.01
CA LEU A 372 16.68 1.52 -17.10
C LEU A 372 17.91 2.09 -17.81
N ASP A 373 18.04 1.92 -19.13
CA ASP A 373 19.16 2.46 -19.90
C ASP A 373 19.07 4.01 -19.91
N GLY A 374 20.18 4.67 -19.57
CA GLY A 374 20.24 6.13 -19.48
C GLY A 374 19.60 6.74 -18.23
N THR A 375 19.03 5.92 -17.33
CA THR A 375 18.56 6.40 -16.02
C THR A 375 19.72 6.46 -15.02
N SER A 376 19.54 7.29 -13.99
CA SER A 376 20.43 7.32 -12.82
C SER A 376 19.59 7.27 -11.55
N GLU A 377 20.07 6.54 -10.54
CA GLU A 377 19.40 6.44 -9.22
C GLU A 377 17.94 5.94 -9.28
N LEU A 378 17.59 5.21 -10.36
CA LEU A 378 16.29 4.59 -10.55
C LEU A 378 16.46 3.06 -10.51
N ASP A 379 15.68 2.43 -9.63
CA ASP A 379 15.66 0.99 -9.44
C ASP A 379 14.26 0.42 -9.65
N LEU A 380 14.18 -0.78 -10.21
CA LEU A 380 13.01 -1.64 -10.11
C LEU A 380 13.21 -2.63 -8.97
N LEU A 381 12.35 -2.56 -7.97
CA LEU A 381 12.32 -3.51 -6.86
C LEU A 381 11.14 -4.46 -7.10
N VAL A 382 11.45 -5.73 -7.40
CA VAL A 382 10.46 -6.72 -7.81
C VAL A 382 10.28 -7.73 -6.69
N ASP A 383 9.25 -7.52 -5.86
CA ASP A 383 8.98 -8.28 -4.65
C ASP A 383 8.02 -9.44 -4.91
N SER A 384 8.45 -10.66 -4.61
CA SER A 384 7.66 -11.87 -4.86
C SER A 384 6.36 -11.91 -4.07
N LEU A 385 5.29 -12.34 -4.72
CA LEU A 385 4.01 -12.73 -4.16
C LEU A 385 3.81 -14.26 -4.26
N GLY A 386 2.58 -14.73 -4.26
CA GLY A 386 2.26 -16.16 -4.26
C GLY A 386 2.30 -16.78 -2.87
N GLY A 387 2.40 -18.11 -2.76
CA GLY A 387 2.26 -18.80 -1.48
C GLY A 387 0.93 -18.46 -0.80
N ALA A 388 0.93 -18.18 0.51
CA ALA A 388 -0.26 -17.88 1.28
C ALA A 388 -1.05 -16.64 0.79
N VAL A 389 -0.43 -15.72 0.04
CA VAL A 389 -1.16 -14.60 -0.59
C VAL A 389 -2.14 -15.12 -1.64
N ALA A 390 -1.75 -16.14 -2.40
CA ALA A 390 -2.55 -16.74 -3.45
C ALA A 390 -3.64 -17.70 -2.93
N GLU A 391 -3.57 -18.09 -1.66
CA GLU A 391 -4.61 -18.92 -1.01
C GLU A 391 -5.89 -18.13 -0.70
N VAL A 392 -5.81 -16.79 -0.66
CA VAL A 392 -6.96 -15.90 -0.46
C VAL A 392 -7.55 -15.55 -1.82
N ALA A 393 -8.85 -15.77 -2.01
CA ALA A 393 -9.50 -15.40 -3.27
C ALA A 393 -9.50 -13.88 -3.49
N PRO A 394 -9.39 -13.39 -4.75
CA PRO A 394 -9.34 -11.95 -5.04
C PRO A 394 -10.52 -11.14 -4.49
N ALA A 395 -11.69 -11.77 -4.34
CA ALA A 395 -12.90 -11.14 -3.82
C ALA A 395 -13.05 -11.21 -2.28
N ASP A 396 -12.21 -11.98 -1.58
CA ASP A 396 -12.32 -12.20 -0.11
C ASP A 396 -11.69 -11.07 0.71
N SER A 397 -10.98 -10.16 0.05
CA SER A 397 -10.48 -8.92 0.62
C SER A 397 -10.44 -7.83 -0.44
N ALA A 398 -10.26 -6.59 -0.07
CA ALA A 398 -10.17 -5.49 -1.02
C ALA A 398 -8.88 -5.50 -1.87
N PHE A 399 -7.82 -6.21 -1.44
CA PHE A 399 -6.59 -6.40 -2.22
C PHE A 399 -6.82 -7.40 -3.36
N PRO A 400 -6.83 -6.99 -4.65
CA PRO A 400 -7.25 -7.85 -5.75
C PRO A 400 -6.14 -8.75 -6.32
N HIS A 401 -4.86 -8.41 -6.12
CA HIS A 401 -3.72 -8.99 -6.86
C HIS A 401 -3.24 -10.31 -6.24
N ARG A 402 -4.17 -11.21 -5.92
CA ARG A 402 -3.90 -12.46 -5.18
C ARG A 402 -3.11 -13.48 -5.99
N SER A 403 -3.36 -13.56 -7.28
CA SER A 403 -2.66 -14.47 -8.20
C SER A 403 -1.40 -13.90 -8.84
N ALA A 404 -1.04 -12.66 -8.48
CA ALA A 404 0.13 -12.02 -9.06
C ALA A 404 1.44 -12.71 -8.66
N LEU A 405 2.40 -12.71 -9.58
CA LEU A 405 3.75 -13.23 -9.38
C LEU A 405 4.55 -12.32 -8.43
N ALA A 406 4.44 -11.01 -8.64
CA ALA A 406 5.22 -10.02 -7.88
C ALA A 406 4.59 -8.62 -7.94
N THR A 407 5.00 -7.75 -7.01
CA THR A 407 4.86 -6.30 -7.16
C THR A 407 6.16 -5.71 -7.69
N VAL A 408 6.05 -4.65 -8.48
CA VAL A 408 7.18 -3.90 -9.01
C VAL A 408 7.09 -2.48 -8.47
N GLN A 409 8.03 -2.09 -7.62
CA GLN A 409 8.20 -0.70 -7.22
C GLN A 409 9.19 -0.04 -8.19
N VAL A 410 8.75 1.04 -8.84
CA VAL A 410 9.63 1.92 -9.61
C VAL A 410 10.11 3.00 -8.64
N PHE A 411 11.35 2.93 -8.20
CA PHE A 411 11.90 3.80 -7.15
C PHE A 411 13.03 4.67 -7.71
N GLN A 412 12.81 5.97 -7.71
CA GLN A 412 13.80 6.97 -8.08
C GLN A 412 14.28 7.70 -6.84
N SER A 413 15.55 7.57 -6.49
CA SER A 413 16.17 8.42 -5.47
C SER A 413 16.20 9.86 -5.95
N GLY A 414 15.86 10.80 -5.08
CA GLY A 414 15.71 12.22 -5.45
C GLY A 414 14.41 12.50 -6.22
N HIS A 415 14.27 13.74 -6.67
CA HIS A 415 13.07 14.23 -7.37
C HIS A 415 13.26 14.18 -8.88
N ASN A 416 12.80 13.11 -9.52
CA ASN A 416 12.78 12.97 -10.98
C ASN A 416 11.51 12.25 -11.46
N PRO A 417 10.35 12.92 -11.43
CA PRO A 417 9.07 12.32 -11.81
C PRO A 417 9.02 11.90 -13.28
N GLY A 418 9.79 12.59 -14.16
CA GLY A 418 9.83 12.27 -15.60
C GLY A 418 10.44 10.88 -15.86
N ALA A 419 11.60 10.58 -15.27
CA ALA A 419 12.25 9.29 -15.42
C ALA A 419 11.36 8.16 -14.82
N MET A 420 10.81 8.37 -13.63
CA MET A 420 9.92 7.42 -13.00
C MET A 420 8.69 7.12 -13.87
N THR A 421 8.03 8.15 -14.41
CA THR A 421 6.87 8.03 -15.28
C THR A 421 7.20 7.26 -16.56
N ALA A 422 8.32 7.57 -17.20
CA ALA A 422 8.76 6.89 -18.43
C ALA A 422 8.95 5.36 -18.20
N VAL A 423 9.60 4.99 -17.10
CA VAL A 423 9.82 3.58 -16.75
C VAL A 423 8.50 2.90 -16.37
N ARG A 424 7.64 3.55 -15.59
CA ARG A 424 6.31 3.04 -15.25
C ARG A 424 5.48 2.76 -16.51
N ASP A 425 5.46 3.68 -17.46
CA ASP A 425 4.67 3.55 -18.68
C ASP A 425 5.29 2.53 -19.65
N GLY A 426 6.64 2.42 -19.67
CA GLY A 426 7.34 1.34 -20.36
C GLY A 426 6.97 -0.04 -19.82
N LEU A 427 6.87 -0.22 -18.49
CA LEU A 427 6.37 -1.45 -17.88
C LEU A 427 4.95 -1.76 -18.33
N ALA A 428 4.07 -0.75 -18.40
CA ALA A 428 2.70 -0.93 -18.89
C ALA A 428 2.65 -1.37 -20.35
N ALA A 429 3.55 -0.88 -21.19
CA ALA A 429 3.69 -1.31 -22.59
C ALA A 429 4.16 -2.78 -22.71
N LEU A 430 4.92 -3.27 -21.72
CA LEU A 430 5.32 -4.68 -21.60
C LEU A 430 4.25 -5.57 -20.95
N GLY A 431 3.04 -5.06 -20.72
CA GLY A 431 1.92 -5.81 -20.15
C GLY A 431 1.80 -5.75 -18.63
N VAL A 432 2.71 -5.05 -17.93
CA VAL A 432 2.71 -4.92 -16.47
C VAL A 432 1.91 -3.65 -16.07
N LYS A 433 0.57 -3.78 -15.96
CA LYS A 433 -0.36 -2.62 -15.95
C LYS A 433 -0.96 -2.30 -14.59
N ASP A 434 -1.26 -3.32 -13.77
CA ASP A 434 -1.86 -3.13 -12.45
C ASP A 434 -0.91 -2.38 -11.51
N GLY A 435 -1.42 -1.89 -10.38
CA GLY A 435 -0.66 -1.13 -9.40
C GLY A 435 -0.93 -1.58 -7.96
N TYR A 436 -0.07 -1.19 -7.05
CA TYR A 436 -0.20 -1.45 -5.62
C TYR A 436 -0.46 -0.15 -4.85
N VAL A 437 -1.61 -0.08 -4.16
CA VAL A 437 -2.09 1.17 -3.54
C VAL A 437 -1.16 1.74 -2.46
N ASN A 438 -0.35 0.92 -1.78
CA ASN A 438 0.64 1.43 -0.83
C ASN A 438 1.82 2.16 -1.49
N TYR A 439 2.05 1.93 -2.78
CA TYR A 439 3.01 2.68 -3.59
C TYR A 439 2.26 3.67 -4.47
N ILE A 440 1.35 4.44 -3.85
CA ILE A 440 0.42 5.34 -4.50
C ILE A 440 1.16 6.39 -5.34
N ASP A 441 0.76 6.51 -6.62
CA ASP A 441 1.35 7.42 -7.59
C ASP A 441 0.26 8.42 -8.04
N PRO A 442 0.41 9.73 -7.74
CA PRO A 442 -0.58 10.74 -8.11
C PRO A 442 -0.71 10.94 -9.62
N THR A 443 0.28 10.47 -10.40
CA THR A 443 0.31 10.60 -11.86
C THR A 443 -0.12 9.33 -12.59
N MET A 444 -0.54 8.26 -11.87
CA MET A 444 -0.94 7.00 -12.48
C MET A 444 -2.26 7.18 -13.25
N PRO A 445 -2.26 6.95 -14.58
CA PRO A 445 -3.50 6.93 -15.34
C PRO A 445 -4.33 5.70 -14.91
N ASP A 446 -5.67 5.86 -14.89
CA ASP A 446 -6.62 4.81 -14.47
C ASP A 446 -6.24 4.13 -13.14
N TRP A 447 -5.78 4.94 -12.16
CA TRP A 447 -5.31 4.46 -10.85
C TRP A 447 -6.33 3.57 -10.14
N ALA A 448 -7.63 3.88 -10.27
CA ALA A 448 -8.68 3.14 -9.58
C ALA A 448 -8.81 1.71 -10.12
N GLY A 449 -8.79 1.54 -11.46
CA GLY A 449 -8.74 0.24 -12.12
C GLY A 449 -7.45 -0.50 -11.80
N ALA A 450 -6.29 0.19 -11.85
CA ALA A 450 -5.00 -0.41 -11.60
C ALA A 450 -4.84 -0.92 -10.15
N TYR A 451 -5.32 -0.17 -9.15
CA TYR A 451 -5.19 -0.56 -7.74
C TYR A 451 -6.21 -1.59 -7.29
N TYR A 452 -7.45 -1.51 -7.79
CA TYR A 452 -8.57 -2.24 -7.20
C TYR A 452 -9.24 -3.24 -8.15
N GLY A 453 -8.99 -3.14 -9.45
CA GLY A 453 -9.53 -4.07 -10.44
C GLY A 453 -11.03 -4.30 -10.27
N ALA A 454 -11.45 -5.56 -10.26
CA ALA A 454 -12.86 -5.96 -10.10
C ALA A 454 -13.46 -5.62 -8.73
N ASN A 455 -12.66 -5.28 -7.72
CA ASN A 455 -13.13 -4.93 -6.38
C ASN A 455 -13.59 -3.47 -6.26
N LEU A 456 -13.29 -2.61 -7.24
CA LEU A 456 -13.61 -1.18 -7.22
C LEU A 456 -15.11 -0.88 -7.00
N PRO A 457 -16.07 -1.54 -7.67
CA PRO A 457 -17.49 -1.26 -7.47
C PRO A 457 -17.97 -1.54 -6.04
N ARG A 458 -17.47 -2.63 -5.41
CA ARG A 458 -17.79 -2.94 -4.01
C ARG A 458 -17.17 -1.91 -3.06
N LEU A 459 -15.94 -1.49 -3.31
CA LEU A 459 -15.27 -0.44 -2.55
C LEU A 459 -16.03 0.89 -2.61
N ALA A 460 -16.53 1.27 -3.80
CA ALA A 460 -17.37 2.46 -3.97
C ALA A 460 -18.66 2.37 -3.15
N THR A 461 -19.32 1.21 -3.13
CA THR A 461 -20.51 0.96 -2.30
C THR A 461 -20.22 1.11 -0.81
N VAL A 462 -19.07 0.59 -0.35
CA VAL A 462 -18.64 0.73 1.05
C VAL A 462 -18.32 2.19 1.37
N ALA A 463 -17.63 2.92 0.49
CA ALA A 463 -17.35 4.34 0.66
C ALA A 463 -18.63 5.15 0.78
N ALA A 464 -19.63 4.93 -0.11
CA ALA A 464 -20.93 5.58 -0.05
C ALA A 464 -21.68 5.34 1.28
N ARG A 465 -21.51 4.15 1.89
CA ARG A 465 -22.14 3.81 3.16
C ARG A 465 -21.49 4.48 4.36
N TYR A 466 -20.16 4.54 4.42
CA TYR A 466 -19.42 4.98 5.60
C TYR A 466 -18.88 6.41 5.50
N ASP A 467 -18.84 6.98 4.29
CA ASP A 467 -18.49 8.38 4.03
C ASP A 467 -19.34 9.00 2.89
N PRO A 468 -20.69 9.06 3.06
CA PRO A 468 -21.59 9.57 2.03
C PRO A 468 -21.34 11.05 1.69
N ASP A 469 -20.78 11.80 2.62
CA ASP A 469 -20.50 13.23 2.48
C ASP A 469 -19.07 13.54 2.02
N SER A 470 -18.26 12.52 1.72
CA SER A 470 -16.87 12.64 1.29
C SER A 470 -16.02 13.45 2.28
N VAL A 471 -16.16 13.19 3.56
CA VAL A 471 -15.36 13.81 4.65
C VAL A 471 -13.88 13.47 4.46
N PHE A 472 -13.58 12.22 4.06
CA PHE A 472 -12.23 11.72 3.85
C PHE A 472 -11.80 11.86 2.38
N ALA A 473 -11.83 13.11 1.87
CA ALA A 473 -11.56 13.41 0.48
C ALA A 473 -10.08 13.66 0.20
N PHE A 474 -9.52 12.98 -0.80
CA PHE A 474 -8.21 13.24 -1.38
C PHE A 474 -8.22 12.88 -2.89
N PRO A 475 -7.21 13.26 -3.70
CA PRO A 475 -7.28 13.12 -5.17
C PRO A 475 -7.57 11.71 -5.69
N GLN A 476 -7.09 10.68 -5.02
CA GLN A 476 -7.33 9.27 -5.36
C GLN A 476 -8.19 8.55 -4.31
N ALA A 477 -9.11 9.26 -3.67
CA ALA A 477 -10.09 8.65 -2.78
C ALA A 477 -11.12 7.85 -3.58
N ILE A 478 -11.49 6.69 -3.05
CA ILE A 478 -12.59 5.88 -3.59
C ILE A 478 -13.91 6.62 -3.31
N ARG A 479 -14.70 6.81 -4.35
CA ARG A 479 -15.99 7.49 -4.27
C ARG A 479 -17.09 6.69 -4.95
N ALA A 480 -18.36 6.97 -4.60
CA ALA A 480 -19.54 6.42 -5.25
C ALA A 480 -19.70 6.92 -6.69
#